data_e82328076b65e00a08af1d937daeeb6c
#
_entry.id   e82328076b65e00a08af1d937daeeb6c
#
_cell.length_a   1.000
_cell.length_b   1.000
_cell.length_c   1.000
_cell.angle_alpha   90.00
_cell.angle_beta   90.00
_cell.angle_gamma   90.00
#
_symmetry.space_group_name_H-M   'P 1'
#
loop_
_entity.id
_entity.type
_entity.pdbx_description
1 polymer ?
#
loop_
_entity_poly.entity_id
_entity_poly.type
_entity_poly.pdbx_seq_one_letter_code
_entity_poly.pdbx_strand_id
1 'polypeptide(L)'
;MRFYNTMSNKIEEFETIENGKVKMYVCGPTVYNYIHLGNARPIIVFDTLARYFKYRGYDVTYIQNFTDVDDKIIKRANEEGISVKEVTEKYIKGFFEDIESLNISDDIVRPKVTENMPEIIKIIKKLIDEGFAYEKDGNVFFEVKKFEEYGSLSNQKIDELEIGARVDIMEEKNNPLDFALWKRKKEGEPYWDSPWGQGRPGWHIECSAMAKKYLGDTFDIHGGGQDLVFPHHENEIAQSRCAYHGNFANYWLHNGFIQVNGDKMSKSLGNFFLLREILGKFPGNVVRLFILGTHYRKPINFSMDNMEDSRKTLKNIVTSMNNFSEIIEKFSGKGSHEGEVSDNTGNNSTNEFKEKVNELDKKL
;
A
#
# COMPACT_ATOMS: atom_id res chain seq x y z
N MET A 1 20.88 -6.97 -1.33
CA MET A 1 20.05 -5.91 -0.68
C MET A 1 19.60 -6.38 0.67
N ARG A 2 19.43 -5.47 1.64
CA ARG A 2 18.96 -5.84 2.98
C ARG A 2 17.74 -5.01 3.37
N PHE A 3 16.71 -5.66 3.95
CA PHE A 3 15.51 -5.01 4.46
C PHE A 3 15.28 -5.39 5.92
N TYR A 4 14.70 -4.47 6.66
CA TYR A 4 14.17 -4.82 7.95
C TYR A 4 12.83 -5.53 7.76
N ASN A 5 12.77 -6.77 8.16
CA ASN A 5 11.58 -7.59 8.09
C ASN A 5 10.81 -7.51 9.43
N THR A 6 9.57 -7.02 9.39
CA THR A 6 8.76 -6.89 10.61
C THR A 6 8.45 -8.26 11.23
N MET A 7 8.30 -9.31 10.43
CA MET A 7 8.03 -10.67 10.92
C MET A 7 9.15 -11.20 11.82
N SER A 8 10.39 -11.08 11.38
CA SER A 8 11.55 -11.56 12.14
C SER A 8 12.10 -10.51 13.11
N ASN A 9 11.67 -9.26 12.97
CA ASN A 9 12.18 -8.09 13.69
C ASN A 9 13.69 -7.85 13.50
N LYS A 10 14.23 -8.21 12.31
CA LYS A 10 15.66 -8.14 11.97
C LYS A 10 15.88 -7.54 10.59
N ILE A 11 17.13 -7.09 10.33
CA ILE A 11 17.58 -6.75 8.99
C ILE A 11 18.10 -8.04 8.35
N GLU A 12 17.52 -8.40 7.20
CA GLU A 12 17.79 -9.63 6.47
C GLU A 12 18.27 -9.34 5.06
N GLU A 13 19.08 -10.23 4.48
CA GLU A 13 19.36 -10.22 3.04
C GLU A 13 18.10 -10.55 2.28
N PHE A 14 17.87 -9.82 1.19
CA PHE A 14 16.72 -10.03 0.33
C PHE A 14 17.03 -11.10 -0.72
N GLU A 15 16.26 -12.17 -0.68
CA GLU A 15 16.28 -13.26 -1.63
C GLU A 15 14.89 -13.44 -2.24
N THR A 16 14.80 -13.54 -3.56
CA THR A 16 13.54 -13.73 -4.26
C THR A 16 13.15 -15.21 -4.29
N ILE A 17 11.85 -15.49 -4.23
CA ILE A 17 11.31 -16.86 -4.37
C ILE A 17 11.62 -17.39 -5.78
N GLU A 18 11.44 -16.55 -6.80
CA GLU A 18 11.75 -16.85 -8.19
C GLU A 18 12.91 -15.97 -8.66
N ASN A 19 14.00 -16.59 -9.11
CA ASN A 19 15.20 -15.85 -9.48
C ASN A 19 14.90 -14.78 -10.54
N GLY A 20 15.34 -13.55 -10.27
CA GLY A 20 15.14 -12.40 -11.14
C GLY A 20 13.74 -11.78 -11.11
N LYS A 21 12.79 -12.32 -10.31
CA LYS A 21 11.44 -11.77 -10.16
C LYS A 21 11.17 -11.32 -8.74
N VAL A 22 10.36 -10.28 -8.59
CA VAL A 22 9.89 -9.78 -7.29
C VAL A 22 8.38 -9.64 -7.35
N LYS A 23 7.69 -10.31 -6.42
CA LYS A 23 6.24 -10.23 -6.24
C LYS A 23 5.92 -9.43 -4.99
N MET A 24 5.18 -8.33 -5.16
CA MET A 24 4.85 -7.40 -4.08
C MET A 24 3.34 -7.20 -3.97
N TYR A 25 2.81 -7.30 -2.76
CA TYR A 25 1.45 -6.87 -2.42
C TYR A 25 1.51 -5.74 -1.41
N VAL A 26 0.82 -4.63 -1.67
CA VAL A 26 0.71 -3.51 -0.71
C VAL A 26 -0.75 -3.18 -0.54
N CYS A 27 -1.24 -3.18 0.69
CA CYS A 27 -2.62 -2.84 0.97
C CYS A 27 -2.95 -1.44 0.47
N GLY A 28 -3.99 -1.36 -0.36
CA GLY A 28 -4.45 -0.12 -0.95
C GLY A 28 -5.48 0.63 -0.09
N PRO A 29 -5.96 1.77 -0.53
CA PRO A 29 -6.91 2.57 0.22
C PRO A 29 -8.33 2.04 0.14
N THR A 30 -9.11 2.27 1.21
CA THR A 30 -10.57 2.24 1.16
C THR A 30 -11.07 3.52 0.49
N VAL A 31 -11.81 3.37 -0.61
CA VAL A 31 -12.17 4.49 -1.50
C VAL A 31 -13.47 5.18 -1.10
N TYR A 32 -13.53 5.73 0.11
CA TYR A 32 -14.66 6.49 0.65
C TYR A 32 -14.42 7.99 0.72
N ASN A 33 -13.21 8.45 0.42
CA ASN A 33 -12.81 9.86 0.41
C ASN A 33 -11.54 10.04 -0.43
N TYR A 34 -11.21 11.28 -0.77
CA TYR A 34 -9.90 11.62 -1.31
C TYR A 34 -8.79 11.18 -0.34
N ILE A 35 -7.66 10.75 -0.90
CA ILE A 35 -6.51 10.31 -0.11
C ILE A 35 -5.86 11.49 0.61
N HIS A 36 -5.34 11.19 1.79
CA HIS A 36 -4.58 12.15 2.58
C HIS A 36 -3.08 11.88 2.48
N LEU A 37 -2.27 12.80 2.98
CA LEU A 37 -0.82 12.69 2.95
C LEU A 37 -0.31 11.37 3.59
N GLY A 38 -0.98 10.87 4.62
CA GLY A 38 -0.66 9.58 5.24
C GLY A 38 -0.87 8.37 4.30
N ASN A 39 -1.91 8.40 3.44
CA ASN A 39 -2.11 7.38 2.41
C ASN A 39 -1.08 7.51 1.27
N ALA A 40 -0.63 8.73 0.96
CA ALA A 40 0.39 8.94 -0.07
C ALA A 40 1.75 8.33 0.33
N ARG A 41 2.03 8.22 1.62
CA ARG A 41 3.33 7.72 2.10
C ARG A 41 3.63 6.29 1.62
N PRO A 42 2.81 5.26 1.92
CA PRO A 42 3.05 3.92 1.40
C PRO A 42 3.07 3.88 -0.13
N ILE A 43 2.21 4.63 -0.81
CA ILE A 43 2.16 4.70 -2.28
C ILE A 43 3.53 5.13 -2.83
N ILE A 44 4.11 6.22 -2.32
CA ILE A 44 5.41 6.75 -2.76
C ILE A 44 6.56 5.83 -2.37
N VAL A 45 6.56 5.29 -1.14
CA VAL A 45 7.63 4.41 -0.64
C VAL A 45 7.71 3.13 -1.47
N PHE A 46 6.58 2.45 -1.68
CA PHE A 46 6.56 1.18 -2.41
C PHE A 46 6.68 1.35 -3.92
N ASP A 47 6.20 2.46 -4.51
CA ASP A 47 6.52 2.81 -5.90
C ASP A 47 8.04 2.99 -6.08
N THR A 48 8.68 3.70 -5.15
CA THR A 48 10.13 3.90 -5.20
C THR A 48 10.89 2.58 -5.04
N LEU A 49 10.45 1.69 -4.17
CA LEU A 49 11.03 0.37 -3.99
C LEU A 49 10.87 -0.48 -5.26
N ALA A 50 9.68 -0.50 -5.87
CA ALA A 50 9.43 -1.23 -7.12
C ALA A 50 10.31 -0.70 -8.26
N ARG A 51 10.42 0.63 -8.41
CA ARG A 51 11.35 1.26 -9.38
C ARG A 51 12.81 0.89 -9.12
N TYR A 52 13.23 0.81 -7.86
CA TYR A 52 14.58 0.40 -7.53
C TYR A 52 14.84 -1.07 -7.88
N PHE A 53 13.89 -1.98 -7.65
CA PHE A 53 14.02 -3.37 -8.11
C PHE A 53 14.15 -3.47 -9.63
N LYS A 54 13.32 -2.74 -10.38
CA LYS A 54 13.42 -2.68 -11.85
C LYS A 54 14.77 -2.14 -12.31
N TYR A 55 15.26 -1.07 -11.67
CA TYR A 55 16.60 -0.53 -11.93
C TYR A 55 17.70 -1.56 -11.68
N ARG A 56 17.52 -2.45 -10.70
CA ARG A 56 18.44 -3.57 -10.41
C ARG A 56 18.23 -4.78 -11.32
N GLY A 57 17.35 -4.70 -12.31
CA GLY A 57 17.13 -5.74 -13.33
C GLY A 57 16.12 -6.81 -12.95
N TYR A 58 15.32 -6.61 -11.89
CA TYR A 58 14.25 -7.54 -11.53
C TYR A 58 12.99 -7.29 -12.34
N ASP A 59 12.29 -8.36 -12.73
CA ASP A 59 10.90 -8.32 -13.19
C ASP A 59 9.98 -8.18 -11.97
N VAL A 60 9.21 -7.08 -11.89
CA VAL A 60 8.44 -6.72 -10.70
C VAL A 60 6.95 -6.82 -10.97
N THR A 61 6.26 -7.71 -10.25
CA THR A 61 4.80 -7.73 -10.18
C THR A 61 4.36 -7.02 -8.90
N TYR A 62 3.70 -5.86 -9.05
CA TYR A 62 3.23 -5.05 -7.92
C TYR A 62 1.71 -4.95 -7.94
N ILE A 63 1.08 -5.44 -6.88
CA ILE A 63 -0.36 -5.41 -6.66
C ILE A 63 -0.69 -4.44 -5.52
N GLN A 64 -1.64 -3.54 -5.76
CA GLN A 64 -2.20 -2.63 -4.75
C GLN A 64 -3.71 -2.54 -4.95
N ASN A 65 -4.50 -3.14 -4.06
CA ASN A 65 -5.95 -3.21 -4.23
C ASN A 65 -6.68 -1.88 -3.99
N PHE A 66 -7.94 -1.83 -4.43
CA PHE A 66 -8.93 -0.90 -3.90
C PHE A 66 -9.96 -1.66 -3.06
N THR A 67 -10.15 -1.24 -1.81
CA THR A 67 -11.31 -1.64 -1.02
C THR A 67 -12.47 -0.75 -1.44
N ASP A 68 -13.35 -1.29 -2.29
CA ASP A 68 -14.51 -0.59 -2.88
C ASP A 68 -15.85 -1.06 -2.30
N VAL A 69 -15.81 -1.86 -1.23
CA VAL A 69 -16.96 -2.20 -0.37
C VAL A 69 -16.53 -2.24 1.10
N ASP A 70 -17.07 -1.36 1.93
CA ASP A 70 -16.73 -1.23 3.35
C ASP A 70 -17.79 -0.41 4.09
N ASP A 71 -17.88 -0.54 5.42
CA ASP A 71 -18.80 0.23 6.26
C ASP A 71 -18.65 1.76 6.07
N LYS A 72 -17.39 2.24 5.86
CA LYS A 72 -17.13 3.68 5.63
C LYS A 72 -17.66 4.17 4.30
N ILE A 73 -17.62 3.31 3.26
CA ILE A 73 -18.15 3.63 1.94
C ILE A 73 -19.68 3.69 2.00
N ILE A 74 -20.33 2.72 2.66
CA ILE A 74 -21.77 2.66 2.86
C ILE A 74 -22.25 3.91 3.62
N LYS A 75 -21.56 4.25 4.71
CA LYS A 75 -21.83 5.47 5.47
C LYS A 75 -21.73 6.72 4.60
N ARG A 76 -20.68 6.82 3.79
CA ARG A 76 -20.45 7.97 2.87
C ARG A 76 -21.56 8.05 1.82
N ALA A 77 -21.97 6.92 1.25
CA ALA A 77 -23.07 6.86 0.28
C ALA A 77 -24.38 7.40 0.88
N ASN A 78 -24.69 6.99 2.10
CA ASN A 78 -25.86 7.48 2.83
C ASN A 78 -25.76 8.99 3.16
N GLU A 79 -24.59 9.48 3.56
CA GLU A 79 -24.36 10.89 3.84
C GLU A 79 -24.50 11.78 2.59
N GLU A 80 -24.03 11.30 1.44
CA GLU A 80 -24.06 12.03 0.17
C GLU A 80 -25.40 11.79 -0.61
N GLY A 81 -26.21 10.83 -0.20
CA GLY A 81 -27.48 10.49 -0.87
C GLY A 81 -27.28 9.87 -2.26
N ILE A 82 -26.16 9.17 -2.48
CA ILE A 82 -25.78 8.51 -3.74
C ILE A 82 -25.48 7.03 -3.51
N SER A 83 -25.36 6.25 -4.56
CA SER A 83 -25.05 4.81 -4.45
C SER A 83 -23.59 4.57 -4.03
N VAL A 84 -23.32 3.40 -3.41
CA VAL A 84 -21.97 2.94 -3.10
C VAL A 84 -21.06 2.94 -4.34
N LYS A 85 -21.60 2.56 -5.49
CA LYS A 85 -20.90 2.57 -6.77
C LYS A 85 -20.46 3.99 -7.17
N GLU A 86 -21.35 4.97 -7.09
CA GLU A 86 -21.02 6.36 -7.41
C GLU A 86 -19.96 6.93 -6.46
N VAL A 87 -20.02 6.60 -5.16
CA VAL A 87 -18.98 6.96 -4.18
C VAL A 87 -17.63 6.40 -4.61
N THR A 88 -17.57 5.09 -4.88
CA THR A 88 -16.30 4.43 -5.21
C THR A 88 -15.71 4.91 -6.53
N GLU A 89 -16.53 5.07 -7.58
CA GLU A 89 -16.08 5.61 -8.86
C GLU A 89 -15.52 7.04 -8.73
N LYS A 90 -16.21 7.90 -7.97
CA LYS A 90 -15.76 9.27 -7.68
C LYS A 90 -14.39 9.29 -7.01
N TYR A 91 -14.19 8.51 -5.97
CA TYR A 91 -12.95 8.55 -5.20
C TYR A 91 -11.80 7.73 -5.83
N ILE A 92 -12.09 6.69 -6.61
CA ILE A 92 -11.09 6.03 -7.46
C ILE A 92 -10.59 6.99 -8.55
N LYS A 93 -11.49 7.73 -9.21
CA LYS A 93 -11.08 8.77 -10.17
C LYS A 93 -10.17 9.80 -9.51
N GLY A 94 -10.58 10.33 -8.36
CA GLY A 94 -9.77 11.29 -7.60
C GLY A 94 -8.43 10.73 -7.13
N PHE A 95 -8.37 9.43 -6.80
CA PHE A 95 -7.12 8.75 -6.50
C PHE A 95 -6.14 8.78 -7.69
N PHE A 96 -6.61 8.43 -8.89
CA PHE A 96 -5.76 8.44 -10.09
C PHE A 96 -5.27 9.86 -10.43
N GLU A 97 -6.12 10.88 -10.33
CA GLU A 97 -5.72 12.30 -10.49
C GLU A 97 -4.60 12.69 -9.51
N ASP A 98 -4.74 12.27 -8.25
CA ASP A 98 -3.75 12.60 -7.21
C ASP A 98 -2.41 11.87 -7.42
N ILE A 99 -2.43 10.57 -7.79
CA ILE A 99 -1.19 9.80 -8.00
C ILE A 99 -0.48 10.12 -9.32
N GLU A 100 -1.20 10.56 -10.36
CA GLU A 100 -0.60 11.08 -11.58
C GLU A 100 0.30 12.28 -11.26
N SER A 101 -0.18 13.21 -10.44
CA SER A 101 0.61 14.36 -9.97
C SER A 101 1.86 13.96 -9.18
N LEU A 102 1.86 12.79 -8.55
CA LEU A 102 3.01 12.21 -7.86
C LEU A 102 3.95 11.43 -8.79
N ASN A 103 3.64 11.29 -10.07
CA ASN A 103 4.39 10.45 -11.01
C ASN A 103 4.55 9.01 -10.49
N ILE A 104 3.45 8.39 -10.00
CA ILE A 104 3.42 6.98 -9.61
C ILE A 104 3.34 6.11 -10.87
N SER A 105 4.00 4.98 -10.85
CA SER A 105 4.09 4.04 -11.97
C SER A 105 2.71 3.50 -12.38
N ASP A 106 2.45 3.43 -13.70
CA ASP A 106 1.16 2.99 -14.26
C ASP A 106 1.02 1.47 -14.29
N ASP A 107 2.12 0.74 -14.18
CA ASP A 107 2.13 -0.73 -14.25
C ASP A 107 1.75 -1.44 -12.94
N ILE A 108 1.36 -0.69 -11.92
CA ILE A 108 0.82 -1.24 -10.68
C ILE A 108 -0.59 -1.77 -10.95
N VAL A 109 -0.80 -3.06 -10.72
CA VAL A 109 -2.12 -3.69 -10.86
C VAL A 109 -2.98 -3.37 -9.65
N ARG A 110 -4.17 -2.79 -9.89
CA ARG A 110 -5.08 -2.33 -8.83
C ARG A 110 -6.44 -3.02 -8.90
N PRO A 111 -6.54 -4.28 -8.41
CA PRO A 111 -7.81 -5.00 -8.40
C PRO A 111 -8.78 -4.39 -7.38
N LYS A 112 -10.08 -4.46 -7.69
CA LYS A 112 -11.16 -4.08 -6.78
C LYS A 112 -11.70 -5.31 -6.04
N VAL A 113 -12.13 -5.12 -4.81
CA VAL A 113 -12.73 -6.19 -4.00
C VAL A 113 -13.98 -6.73 -4.69
N THR A 114 -14.85 -5.86 -5.20
CA THR A 114 -16.10 -6.24 -5.86
C THR A 114 -15.90 -7.12 -7.11
N GLU A 115 -14.75 -7.06 -7.75
CA GLU A 115 -14.37 -7.86 -8.92
C GLU A 115 -13.75 -9.23 -8.52
N ASN A 116 -13.58 -9.49 -7.22
CA ASN A 116 -12.89 -10.67 -6.70
C ASN A 116 -13.72 -11.49 -5.69
N MET A 117 -15.06 -11.35 -5.71
CA MET A 117 -15.96 -12.06 -4.79
C MET A 117 -15.86 -13.59 -4.86
N PRO A 118 -15.72 -14.24 -6.03
CA PRO A 118 -15.56 -15.69 -6.10
C PRO A 118 -14.32 -16.19 -5.33
N GLU A 119 -13.20 -15.48 -5.41
CA GLU A 119 -11.97 -15.81 -4.72
C GLU A 119 -12.11 -15.64 -3.21
N ILE A 120 -12.81 -14.56 -2.78
CA ILE A 120 -13.11 -14.31 -1.37
C ILE A 120 -13.99 -15.42 -0.79
N ILE A 121 -15.07 -15.78 -1.46
CA ILE A 121 -15.95 -16.87 -1.02
C ILE A 121 -15.19 -18.20 -0.97
N LYS A 122 -14.31 -18.45 -1.94
CA LYS A 122 -13.49 -19.66 -1.99
C LYS A 122 -12.55 -19.79 -0.81
N ILE A 123 -11.85 -18.72 -0.42
CA ILE A 123 -10.94 -18.79 0.75
C ILE A 123 -11.71 -18.94 2.06
N ILE A 124 -12.85 -18.24 2.21
CA ILE A 124 -13.71 -18.37 3.40
C ILE A 124 -14.23 -19.82 3.53
N LYS A 125 -14.73 -20.39 2.44
CA LYS A 125 -15.17 -21.78 2.44
C LYS A 125 -14.04 -22.71 2.87
N LYS A 126 -12.85 -22.52 2.33
CA LYS A 126 -11.69 -23.33 2.70
C LYS A 126 -11.34 -23.20 4.18
N LEU A 127 -11.40 -21.99 4.77
CA LEU A 127 -11.18 -21.79 6.20
C LEU A 127 -12.22 -22.52 7.07
N ILE A 128 -13.47 -22.61 6.62
CA ILE A 128 -14.51 -23.39 7.30
C ILE A 128 -14.20 -24.90 7.18
N ASP A 129 -13.87 -25.37 5.96
CA ASP A 129 -13.57 -26.77 5.69
C ASP A 129 -12.35 -27.27 6.50
N GLU A 130 -11.34 -26.38 6.71
CA GLU A 130 -10.14 -26.64 7.53
C GLU A 130 -10.41 -26.45 9.04
N GLY A 131 -11.60 -26.00 9.42
CA GLY A 131 -12.02 -25.84 10.81
C GLY A 131 -11.53 -24.58 11.52
N PHE A 132 -10.98 -23.58 10.81
CA PHE A 132 -10.52 -22.30 11.37
C PHE A 132 -11.59 -21.19 11.35
N ALA A 133 -12.72 -21.44 10.74
CA ALA A 133 -13.83 -20.50 10.70
C ALA A 133 -15.16 -21.18 10.98
N TYR A 134 -16.13 -20.41 11.45
CA TYR A 134 -17.49 -20.87 11.72
C TYR A 134 -18.53 -19.89 11.21
N GLU A 135 -19.68 -20.42 10.80
CA GLU A 135 -20.85 -19.64 10.43
C GLU A 135 -21.77 -19.48 11.62
N LYS A 136 -22.36 -18.30 11.76
CA LYS A 136 -23.38 -18.01 12.76
C LYS A 136 -24.35 -16.94 12.25
N ASP A 137 -25.60 -17.30 12.07
CA ASP A 137 -26.68 -16.41 11.63
C ASP A 137 -26.39 -15.65 10.33
N GLY A 138 -25.74 -16.29 9.35
CA GLY A 138 -25.36 -15.72 8.06
C GLY A 138 -24.07 -14.88 8.09
N ASN A 139 -23.43 -14.74 9.25
CA ASN A 139 -22.08 -14.23 9.38
C ASN A 139 -21.06 -15.37 9.40
N VAL A 140 -19.84 -15.11 8.95
CA VAL A 140 -18.73 -16.07 9.10
C VAL A 140 -17.60 -15.37 9.84
N PHE A 141 -17.08 -16.04 10.85
CA PHE A 141 -15.99 -15.54 11.69
C PHE A 141 -14.78 -16.47 11.63
N PHE A 142 -13.59 -15.90 11.67
CA PHE A 142 -12.36 -16.62 11.89
C PHE A 142 -12.18 -16.86 13.40
N GLU A 143 -11.86 -18.08 13.78
CA GLU A 143 -11.67 -18.50 15.18
C GLU A 143 -10.20 -18.33 15.58
N VAL A 144 -9.86 -17.16 16.15
CA VAL A 144 -8.46 -16.76 16.41
C VAL A 144 -7.71 -17.76 17.30
N LYS A 145 -8.37 -18.33 18.31
CA LYS A 145 -7.74 -19.29 19.25
C LYS A 145 -7.25 -20.59 18.60
N LYS A 146 -7.72 -20.91 17.38
CA LYS A 146 -7.26 -22.10 16.65
C LYS A 146 -5.96 -21.90 15.89
N PHE A 147 -5.53 -20.66 15.71
CA PHE A 147 -4.27 -20.33 15.07
C PHE A 147 -3.21 -19.97 16.13
N GLU A 148 -2.40 -20.94 16.52
CA GLU A 148 -1.41 -20.81 17.60
C GLU A 148 -0.36 -19.70 17.36
N GLU A 149 -0.06 -19.40 16.06
CA GLU A 149 0.91 -18.37 15.68
C GLU A 149 0.32 -16.95 15.64
N TYR A 150 -0.96 -16.76 16.03
CA TYR A 150 -1.57 -15.43 16.03
C TYR A 150 -0.84 -14.45 16.95
N GLY A 151 -0.52 -13.28 16.43
CA GLY A 151 0.29 -12.28 17.11
C GLY A 151 1.78 -12.32 16.75
N SER A 152 2.21 -13.26 15.86
CA SER A 152 3.61 -13.42 15.48
C SER A 152 4.20 -12.20 14.75
N LEU A 153 3.43 -11.52 13.89
CA LEU A 153 3.86 -10.31 13.19
C LEU A 153 3.91 -9.10 14.12
N SER A 154 2.88 -8.93 14.93
CA SER A 154 2.72 -7.78 15.84
C SER A 154 3.49 -7.92 17.14
N ASN A 155 4.03 -9.11 17.41
CA ASN A 155 4.67 -9.49 18.66
C ASN A 155 3.74 -9.28 19.88
N GLN A 156 2.45 -9.58 19.70
CA GLN A 156 1.41 -9.47 20.71
C GLN A 156 0.97 -10.86 21.17
N LYS A 157 0.68 -11.00 22.46
CA LYS A 157 0.15 -12.25 23.02
C LYS A 157 -1.37 -12.20 23.04
N ILE A 158 -2.01 -13.30 22.68
CA ILE A 158 -3.48 -13.44 22.65
C ILE A 158 -4.10 -13.05 23.99
N ASP A 159 -3.53 -13.50 25.11
CA ASP A 159 -4.03 -13.21 26.45
C ASP A 159 -4.01 -11.70 26.79
N GLU A 160 -3.01 -10.98 26.31
CA GLU A 160 -2.91 -9.52 26.49
C GLU A 160 -3.93 -8.76 25.61
N LEU A 161 -4.25 -9.30 24.44
CA LEU A 161 -5.25 -8.76 23.53
C LEU A 161 -6.68 -8.92 24.09
N GLU A 162 -6.99 -10.01 24.77
CA GLU A 162 -8.30 -10.22 25.40
C GLU A 162 -8.59 -9.16 26.47
N ILE A 163 -7.57 -8.70 27.20
CA ILE A 163 -7.70 -7.69 28.27
C ILE A 163 -7.87 -6.28 27.68
N GLY A 164 -7.30 -6.01 26.52
CA GLY A 164 -7.28 -4.69 25.88
C GLY A 164 -8.27 -4.48 24.75
N ALA A 165 -9.04 -5.48 24.39
CA ALA A 165 -9.88 -5.46 23.19
C ALA A 165 -10.99 -4.41 23.28
N ARG A 166 -10.77 -3.25 22.62
CA ARG A 166 -11.85 -2.42 22.08
C ARG A 166 -12.42 -3.16 20.86
N VAL A 167 -13.18 -4.22 21.12
CA VAL A 167 -13.79 -5.05 20.09
C VAL A 167 -15.12 -4.45 19.72
N ASP A 168 -15.40 -4.37 18.42
CA ASP A 168 -16.79 -4.32 17.95
C ASP A 168 -17.52 -5.50 18.60
N ILE A 169 -18.36 -5.20 19.58
CA ILE A 169 -19.13 -6.19 20.33
C ILE A 169 -20.23 -6.66 19.37
N MET A 170 -19.89 -7.62 18.53
CA MET A 170 -20.89 -8.43 17.85
C MET A 170 -21.20 -9.56 18.83
N GLU A 171 -22.40 -9.52 19.42
CA GLU A 171 -22.89 -10.55 20.37
C GLU A 171 -22.85 -11.96 19.80
N GLU A 172 -22.73 -12.07 18.49
CA GLU A 172 -22.69 -13.31 17.72
C GLU A 172 -21.31 -14.02 17.71
N LYS A 173 -20.23 -13.37 18.18
CA LYS A 173 -18.89 -13.98 18.21
C LYS A 173 -18.76 -14.99 19.35
N ASN A 174 -18.08 -16.10 19.08
CA ASN A 174 -17.73 -17.09 20.14
C ASN A 174 -16.63 -16.54 21.07
N ASN A 175 -15.71 -15.74 20.51
CA ASN A 175 -14.66 -15.06 21.27
C ASN A 175 -14.53 -13.60 20.80
N PRO A 176 -14.29 -12.63 21.69
CA PRO A 176 -14.10 -11.23 21.32
C PRO A 176 -13.01 -10.98 20.28
N LEU A 177 -11.96 -11.79 20.23
CA LEU A 177 -10.87 -11.68 19.26
C LEU A 177 -11.22 -12.19 17.86
N ASP A 178 -12.28 -13.01 17.73
CA ASP A 178 -12.72 -13.51 16.43
C ASP A 178 -13.08 -12.33 15.51
N PHE A 179 -12.75 -12.44 14.25
CA PHE A 179 -13.01 -11.37 13.30
C PHE A 179 -13.84 -11.84 12.10
N ALA A 180 -14.63 -10.92 11.56
CA ALA A 180 -15.55 -11.24 10.48
C ALA A 180 -14.82 -11.51 9.16
N LEU A 181 -15.13 -12.64 8.54
CA LEU A 181 -14.75 -13.01 7.17
C LEU A 181 -15.87 -12.69 6.18
N TRP A 182 -17.14 -12.86 6.62
CA TRP A 182 -18.34 -12.53 5.87
C TRP A 182 -19.36 -11.91 6.81
N LYS A 183 -19.95 -10.80 6.39
CA LYS A 183 -20.99 -10.08 7.12
C LYS A 183 -22.31 -10.27 6.41
N ARG A 184 -23.34 -10.77 7.11
CA ARG A 184 -24.68 -10.89 6.54
C ARG A 184 -25.21 -9.54 6.06
N LYS A 185 -26.01 -9.57 5.02
CA LYS A 185 -26.68 -8.41 4.45
C LYS A 185 -27.51 -7.66 5.51
N LYS A 186 -27.38 -6.33 5.51
CA LYS A 186 -28.31 -5.41 6.16
C LYS A 186 -29.13 -4.67 5.11
N GLU A 187 -30.26 -4.14 5.52
CA GLU A 187 -31.11 -3.34 4.63
C GLU A 187 -30.34 -2.11 4.10
N GLY A 188 -30.45 -1.88 2.79
CA GLY A 188 -29.76 -0.77 2.13
C GLY A 188 -28.27 -0.97 1.84
N GLU A 189 -27.64 -2.10 2.27
CA GLU A 189 -26.25 -2.41 1.97
C GLU A 189 -26.08 -3.20 0.66
N PRO A 190 -24.96 -3.01 -0.07
CA PRO A 190 -24.59 -3.90 -1.18
C PRO A 190 -24.35 -5.31 -0.67
N TYR A 191 -24.67 -6.31 -1.48
CA TYR A 191 -24.53 -7.71 -1.10
C TYR A 191 -24.22 -8.61 -2.29
N TRP A 192 -23.68 -9.77 -2.00
CA TRP A 192 -23.43 -10.87 -2.93
C TRP A 192 -23.99 -12.17 -2.34
N ASP A 193 -24.38 -13.09 -3.22
CA ASP A 193 -24.81 -14.42 -2.81
C ASP A 193 -23.59 -15.26 -2.37
N SER A 194 -23.75 -16.00 -1.29
CA SER A 194 -22.74 -16.92 -0.76
C SER A 194 -23.40 -18.17 -0.21
N PRO A 195 -22.62 -19.23 0.10
CA PRO A 195 -23.15 -20.43 0.77
C PRO A 195 -23.78 -20.15 2.15
N TRP A 196 -23.44 -19.03 2.77
CA TRP A 196 -23.93 -18.60 4.10
C TRP A 196 -25.07 -17.59 4.01
N GLY A 197 -25.56 -17.32 2.81
CA GLY A 197 -26.59 -16.32 2.54
C GLY A 197 -26.03 -15.04 1.94
N GLN A 198 -26.93 -14.06 1.75
CA GLN A 198 -26.57 -12.76 1.19
C GLN A 198 -25.75 -11.92 2.17
N GLY A 199 -24.64 -11.33 1.69
CA GLY A 199 -23.76 -10.55 2.54
C GLY A 199 -22.61 -9.92 1.77
N ARG A 200 -21.58 -9.52 2.49
CA ARG A 200 -20.37 -8.89 1.97
C ARG A 200 -19.13 -9.32 2.76
N PRO A 201 -17.93 -9.20 2.19
CA PRO A 201 -16.70 -9.61 2.87
C PRO A 201 -16.40 -8.77 4.10
N GLY A 202 -15.69 -9.36 5.05
CA GLY A 202 -14.93 -8.66 6.08
C GLY A 202 -13.70 -7.99 5.46
N TRP A 203 -13.20 -6.95 6.09
CA TRP A 203 -12.11 -6.13 5.57
C TRP A 203 -10.79 -6.89 5.34
N HIS A 204 -10.48 -7.88 6.17
CA HIS A 204 -9.18 -8.56 6.14
C HIS A 204 -9.07 -9.64 5.07
N ILE A 205 -10.18 -10.30 4.72
CA ILE A 205 -10.19 -11.43 3.78
C ILE A 205 -9.93 -10.99 2.33
N GLU A 206 -10.21 -9.73 2.03
CA GLU A 206 -10.07 -9.15 0.71
C GLU A 206 -8.63 -9.26 0.19
N CYS A 207 -7.66 -8.78 0.99
CA CYS A 207 -6.25 -8.78 0.64
C CYS A 207 -5.69 -10.21 0.55
N SER A 208 -6.06 -11.09 1.47
CA SER A 208 -5.67 -12.51 1.41
C SER A 208 -6.14 -13.19 0.12
N ALA A 209 -7.39 -12.96 -0.29
CA ALA A 209 -7.94 -13.54 -1.51
C ALA A 209 -7.28 -12.99 -2.79
N MET A 210 -7.08 -11.67 -2.85
CA MET A 210 -6.46 -11.03 -4.01
C MET A 210 -4.96 -11.32 -4.09
N ALA A 211 -4.23 -11.33 -2.96
CA ALA A 211 -2.82 -11.73 -2.94
C ALA A 211 -2.66 -13.16 -3.48
N LYS A 212 -3.48 -14.10 -3.01
CA LYS A 212 -3.48 -15.49 -3.51
C LYS A 212 -3.74 -15.56 -5.01
N LYS A 213 -4.74 -14.83 -5.52
CA LYS A 213 -5.11 -14.82 -6.94
C LYS A 213 -3.98 -14.32 -7.83
N TYR A 214 -3.38 -13.20 -7.47
CA TYR A 214 -2.42 -12.50 -8.33
C TYR A 214 -0.97 -12.91 -8.12
N LEU A 215 -0.59 -13.37 -6.93
CA LEU A 215 0.81 -13.65 -6.57
C LEU A 215 1.08 -15.12 -6.17
N GLY A 216 0.04 -15.89 -5.85
CA GLY A 216 0.16 -17.29 -5.43
C GLY A 216 0.11 -17.48 -3.91
N ASP A 217 0.51 -18.67 -3.42
CA ASP A 217 0.42 -19.04 -2.00
C ASP A 217 1.47 -18.32 -1.14
N THR A 218 2.61 -18.02 -1.74
CA THR A 218 3.71 -17.31 -1.09
C THR A 218 4.31 -16.33 -2.10
N PHE A 219 4.58 -15.12 -1.65
CA PHE A 219 5.20 -14.07 -2.45
C PHE A 219 6.29 -13.34 -1.66
N ASP A 220 7.08 -12.48 -2.32
CA ASP A 220 8.28 -11.93 -1.72
C ASP A 220 7.97 -10.88 -0.65
N ILE A 221 7.22 -9.83 -0.98
CA ILE A 221 7.05 -8.66 -0.10
C ILE A 221 5.59 -8.35 0.12
N HIS A 222 5.17 -8.26 1.38
CA HIS A 222 3.93 -7.62 1.81
C HIS A 222 4.23 -6.28 2.48
N GLY A 223 3.53 -5.23 2.07
CA GLY A 223 3.79 -3.88 2.54
C GLY A 223 2.56 -3.09 2.93
N GLY A 224 2.77 -2.05 3.75
CA GLY A 224 1.71 -1.12 4.17
C GLY A 224 2.17 -0.12 5.22
N GLY A 225 1.22 0.62 5.78
CA GLY A 225 1.45 1.48 6.94
C GLY A 225 1.67 0.66 8.22
N GLN A 226 2.39 1.21 9.17
CA GLN A 226 2.62 0.57 10.48
C GLN A 226 1.32 0.29 11.25
N ASP A 227 0.26 1.02 10.98
CA ASP A 227 -1.08 0.80 11.55
C ASP A 227 -1.79 -0.45 11.02
N LEU A 228 -1.32 -1.00 9.90
CA LEU A 228 -1.84 -2.25 9.35
C LEU A 228 -1.20 -3.49 9.96
N VAL A 229 -0.07 -3.37 10.67
CA VAL A 229 0.58 -4.53 11.34
C VAL A 229 -0.43 -5.30 12.16
N PHE A 230 -1.21 -4.58 12.98
CA PHE A 230 -2.28 -5.15 13.78
C PHE A 230 -3.53 -4.26 13.73
N PRO A 231 -4.72 -4.84 13.52
CA PRO A 231 -4.97 -6.28 13.33
C PRO A 231 -4.90 -6.76 11.88
N HIS A 232 -4.77 -5.86 10.87
CA HIS A 232 -5.05 -6.19 9.46
C HIS A 232 -4.11 -7.26 8.90
N HIS A 233 -2.80 -7.02 8.90
CA HIS A 233 -1.82 -7.97 8.37
C HIS A 233 -1.70 -9.24 9.21
N GLU A 234 -1.87 -9.14 10.53
CA GLU A 234 -1.95 -10.32 11.40
C GLU A 234 -3.10 -11.23 10.99
N ASN A 235 -4.27 -10.64 10.72
CA ASN A 235 -5.45 -11.38 10.26
C ASN A 235 -5.26 -11.96 8.86
N GLU A 236 -4.56 -11.28 7.96
CA GLU A 236 -4.23 -11.82 6.64
C GLU A 236 -3.29 -13.04 6.73
N ILE A 237 -2.31 -13.00 7.63
CA ILE A 237 -1.43 -14.15 7.92
C ILE A 237 -2.26 -15.33 8.39
N ALA A 238 -3.12 -15.13 9.39
CA ALA A 238 -3.97 -16.17 9.93
C ALA A 238 -4.83 -16.80 8.83
N GLN A 239 -5.53 -15.99 8.05
CA GLN A 239 -6.38 -16.44 6.94
C GLN A 239 -5.58 -17.22 5.89
N SER A 240 -4.44 -16.70 5.45
CA SER A 240 -3.69 -17.30 4.35
C SER A 240 -2.96 -18.57 4.77
N ARG A 241 -2.32 -18.58 5.95
CA ARG A 241 -1.62 -19.77 6.45
C ARG A 241 -2.60 -20.91 6.77
N CYS A 242 -3.71 -20.60 7.42
CA CYS A 242 -4.72 -21.61 7.73
C CYS A 242 -5.43 -22.16 6.48
N ALA A 243 -5.63 -21.32 5.44
CA ALA A 243 -6.27 -21.78 4.21
C ALA A 243 -5.32 -22.55 3.29
N TYR A 244 -4.04 -22.17 3.19
CA TYR A 244 -3.15 -22.67 2.14
C TYR A 244 -1.83 -23.27 2.64
N HIS A 245 -1.56 -23.22 3.95
CA HIS A 245 -0.39 -23.82 4.63
C HIS A 245 0.96 -23.26 4.12
N GLY A 246 0.96 -22.12 3.42
CA GLY A 246 2.16 -21.40 2.95
C GLY A 246 2.53 -20.27 3.89
N ASN A 247 3.71 -19.65 3.66
CA ASN A 247 4.17 -18.52 4.48
C ASN A 247 3.39 -17.22 4.24
N PHE A 248 2.63 -17.13 3.18
CA PHE A 248 1.93 -15.95 2.67
C PHE A 248 2.92 -14.90 2.12
N ALA A 249 3.74 -14.26 2.94
CA ALA A 249 4.81 -13.36 2.49
C ALA A 249 6.11 -13.61 3.24
N ASN A 250 7.27 -13.51 2.54
CA ASN A 250 8.56 -13.71 3.15
C ASN A 250 9.07 -12.45 3.87
N TYR A 251 8.81 -11.26 3.30
CA TYR A 251 9.25 -9.99 3.87
C TYR A 251 8.06 -9.07 4.14
N TRP A 252 7.98 -8.56 5.37
CA TRP A 252 6.94 -7.64 5.83
C TRP A 252 7.55 -6.26 6.02
N LEU A 253 7.16 -5.31 5.18
CA LEU A 253 7.71 -3.96 5.18
C LEU A 253 6.66 -2.94 5.57
N HIS A 254 6.91 -2.19 6.66
CA HIS A 254 5.96 -1.21 7.18
C HIS A 254 6.57 0.18 7.23
N ASN A 255 5.88 1.16 6.65
CA ASN A 255 6.28 2.56 6.77
C ASN A 255 5.69 3.20 8.01
N GLY A 256 6.44 4.13 8.61
CA GLY A 256 6.00 4.91 9.78
C GLY A 256 4.86 5.87 9.46
N PHE A 257 4.33 6.54 10.49
CA PHE A 257 3.22 7.49 10.38
C PHE A 257 3.66 8.87 9.87
N ILE A 258 2.71 9.63 9.32
CA ILE A 258 2.83 11.09 9.22
C ILE A 258 2.30 11.67 10.54
N GLN A 259 3.09 12.57 11.12
CA GLN A 259 2.75 13.33 12.32
C GLN A 259 2.55 14.80 11.94
N VAL A 260 1.74 15.50 12.70
CA VAL A 260 1.57 16.96 12.62
C VAL A 260 1.76 17.50 14.03
N ASN A 261 2.77 18.36 14.21
CA ASN A 261 3.16 18.88 15.53
C ASN A 261 3.46 17.79 16.58
N GLY A 262 4.01 16.65 16.13
CA GLY A 262 4.34 15.51 16.99
C GLY A 262 3.20 14.51 17.21
N ASP A 263 1.96 14.84 16.88
CA ASP A 263 0.81 13.97 16.98
C ASP A 263 0.54 13.20 15.68
N LYS A 264 0.04 11.96 15.77
CA LYS A 264 -0.39 11.21 14.58
C LYS A 264 -1.47 11.99 13.83
N MET A 265 -1.28 12.17 12.51
CA MET A 265 -2.28 12.80 11.66
C MET A 265 -3.56 11.96 11.66
N SER A 266 -4.68 12.56 12.07
CA SER A 266 -5.99 11.89 12.09
C SER A 266 -7.15 12.87 11.87
N LYS A 267 -8.27 12.35 11.33
CA LYS A 267 -9.49 13.15 11.16
C LYS A 267 -10.08 13.63 12.50
N SER A 268 -9.99 12.79 13.53
CA SER A 268 -10.53 13.10 14.86
C SER A 268 -9.79 14.24 15.57
N LEU A 269 -8.52 14.47 15.24
CA LEU A 269 -7.72 15.58 15.79
C LEU A 269 -7.79 16.85 14.95
N GLY A 270 -8.49 16.83 13.80
CA GLY A 270 -8.58 17.99 12.91
C GLY A 270 -7.25 18.41 12.26
N ASN A 271 -6.19 17.61 12.40
CA ASN A 271 -4.85 17.83 11.85
C ASN A 271 -4.62 17.06 10.54
N PHE A 272 -5.66 16.93 9.75
CA PHE A 272 -5.74 16.07 8.57
C PHE A 272 -5.59 16.93 7.30
N PHE A 273 -4.70 16.52 6.39
CA PHE A 273 -4.46 17.21 5.12
C PHE A 273 -4.73 16.28 3.95
N LEU A 274 -5.64 16.67 3.06
CA LEU A 274 -5.85 15.98 1.80
C LEU A 274 -4.62 16.14 0.91
N LEU A 275 -4.26 15.07 0.20
CA LEU A 275 -3.10 15.11 -0.69
C LEU A 275 -3.27 16.19 -1.77
N ARG A 276 -4.46 16.33 -2.37
CA ARG A 276 -4.76 17.32 -3.40
C ARG A 276 -4.63 18.78 -2.92
N GLU A 277 -4.87 19.05 -1.64
CA GLU A 277 -4.66 20.36 -1.04
C GLU A 277 -3.16 20.71 -0.96
N ILE A 278 -2.34 19.69 -0.68
CA ILE A 278 -0.88 19.81 -0.69
C ILE A 278 -0.37 19.97 -2.11
N LEU A 279 -0.87 19.15 -3.06
CA LEU A 279 -0.51 19.24 -4.48
C LEU A 279 -0.91 20.58 -5.11
N GLY A 280 -1.95 21.24 -4.61
CA GLY A 280 -2.30 22.60 -5.01
C GLY A 280 -1.27 23.68 -4.60
N LYS A 281 -0.37 23.36 -3.65
CA LYS A 281 0.67 24.28 -3.15
C LYS A 281 2.08 23.85 -3.54
N PHE A 282 2.32 22.56 -3.68
CA PHE A 282 3.63 21.95 -3.94
C PHE A 282 3.56 20.96 -5.08
N PRO A 283 4.47 21.01 -6.04
CA PRO A 283 4.59 19.99 -7.08
C PRO A 283 4.79 18.59 -6.48
N GLY A 284 4.31 17.56 -7.19
CA GLY A 284 4.36 16.18 -6.68
C GLY A 284 5.76 15.65 -6.39
N ASN A 285 6.78 16.09 -7.13
CA ASN A 285 8.18 15.74 -6.87
C ASN A 285 8.72 16.34 -5.56
N VAL A 286 8.21 17.50 -5.12
CA VAL A 286 8.50 18.06 -3.79
C VAL A 286 7.87 17.19 -2.70
N VAL A 287 6.62 16.76 -2.91
CA VAL A 287 5.93 15.83 -1.98
C VAL A 287 6.67 14.49 -1.89
N ARG A 288 7.12 13.95 -3.03
CA ARG A 288 7.95 12.74 -3.05
C ARG A 288 9.25 12.93 -2.27
N LEU A 289 9.97 14.02 -2.51
CA LEU A 289 11.23 14.30 -1.81
C LEU A 289 11.02 14.47 -0.31
N PHE A 290 9.97 15.16 0.13
CA PHE A 290 9.61 15.28 1.53
C PHE A 290 9.41 13.90 2.18
N ILE A 291 8.64 13.02 1.54
CA ILE A 291 8.36 11.68 2.07
C ILE A 291 9.62 10.79 2.07
N LEU A 292 10.41 10.83 1.00
CA LEU A 292 11.61 9.99 0.85
C LEU A 292 12.83 10.54 1.59
N GLY A 293 12.81 11.80 2.00
CA GLY A 293 13.87 12.44 2.78
C GLY A 293 14.05 11.88 4.20
N THR A 294 13.08 11.09 4.67
CA THR A 294 13.14 10.38 5.95
C THR A 294 13.10 8.88 5.71
N HIS A 295 13.92 8.13 6.45
CA HIS A 295 13.88 6.66 6.38
C HIS A 295 12.45 6.13 6.55
N TYR A 296 11.99 5.24 5.65
CA TYR A 296 10.59 4.85 5.52
C TYR A 296 9.93 4.36 6.82
N ARG A 297 10.68 3.72 7.73
CA ARG A 297 10.18 3.22 9.02
C ARG A 297 10.00 4.29 10.09
N LYS A 298 10.68 5.44 9.96
CA LYS A 298 10.58 6.51 10.97
C LYS A 298 9.33 7.35 10.73
N PRO A 299 8.70 7.89 11.78
CA PRO A 299 7.65 8.88 11.60
C PRO A 299 8.21 10.13 10.90
N ILE A 300 7.36 10.82 10.14
CA ILE A 300 7.67 12.09 9.48
C ILE A 300 6.79 13.18 10.10
N ASN A 301 7.38 14.25 10.57
CA ASN A 301 6.63 15.39 11.03
C ASN A 301 6.36 16.34 9.85
N PHE A 302 5.08 16.47 9.50
CA PHE A 302 4.62 17.35 8.43
C PHE A 302 4.45 18.78 8.97
N SER A 303 5.00 19.74 8.25
CA SER A 303 4.70 21.18 8.35
C SER A 303 4.89 21.84 6.99
N MET A 304 4.31 23.02 6.80
CA MET A 304 4.51 23.78 5.56
C MET A 304 5.98 24.20 5.41
N ASP A 305 6.68 24.48 6.50
CA ASP A 305 8.09 24.82 6.49
C ASP A 305 8.96 23.65 6.01
N ASN A 306 8.70 22.44 6.49
CA ASN A 306 9.41 21.24 6.03
C ASN A 306 9.16 20.94 4.54
N MET A 307 7.96 21.23 4.04
CA MET A 307 7.66 21.15 2.60
C MET A 307 8.44 22.18 1.80
N GLU A 308 8.54 23.42 2.30
CA GLU A 308 9.32 24.50 1.65
C GLU A 308 10.83 24.18 1.65
N ASP A 309 11.34 23.57 2.71
CA ASP A 309 12.73 23.12 2.76
C ASP A 309 12.99 21.98 1.77
N SER A 310 12.02 21.09 1.58
CA SER A 310 12.08 20.05 0.53
C SER A 310 12.07 20.67 -0.87
N ARG A 311 11.30 21.74 -1.10
CA ARG A 311 11.31 22.50 -2.37
C ARG A 311 12.68 23.11 -2.65
N LYS A 312 13.28 23.78 -1.66
CA LYS A 312 14.64 24.37 -1.78
C LYS A 312 15.68 23.29 -2.08
N THR A 313 15.60 22.17 -1.36
CA THR A 313 16.50 21.02 -1.55
C THR A 313 16.38 20.46 -2.97
N LEU A 314 15.16 20.25 -3.47
CA LEU A 314 14.94 19.76 -4.83
C LEU A 314 15.48 20.75 -5.87
N LYS A 315 15.25 22.04 -5.68
CA LYS A 315 15.81 23.08 -6.56
C LYS A 315 17.35 23.02 -6.63
N ASN A 316 18.01 22.85 -5.47
CA ASN A 316 19.48 22.73 -5.43
C ASN A 316 19.97 21.48 -6.16
N ILE A 317 19.25 20.34 -6.00
CA ILE A 317 19.57 19.10 -6.73
C ILE A 317 19.47 19.33 -8.24
N VAL A 318 18.35 19.91 -8.71
CA VAL A 318 18.12 20.18 -10.15
C VAL A 318 19.18 21.13 -10.70
N THR A 319 19.51 22.21 -9.97
CA THR A 319 20.56 23.14 -10.36
C THR A 319 21.92 22.44 -10.48
N SER A 320 22.26 21.57 -9.54
CA SER A 320 23.50 20.79 -9.59
C SER A 320 23.54 19.84 -10.79
N MET A 321 22.40 19.16 -11.08
CA MET A 321 22.27 18.28 -12.23
C MET A 321 22.44 19.04 -13.56
N ASN A 322 21.85 20.22 -13.69
CA ASN A 322 22.02 21.10 -14.85
C ASN A 322 23.49 21.50 -15.06
N ASN A 323 24.16 21.93 -13.99
CA ASN A 323 25.59 22.29 -14.04
C ASN A 323 26.47 21.10 -14.47
N PHE A 324 26.19 19.90 -13.95
CA PHE A 324 26.91 18.68 -14.39
C PHE A 324 26.66 18.37 -15.86
N SER A 325 25.43 18.52 -16.34
CA SER A 325 25.10 18.29 -17.75
C SER A 325 25.87 19.25 -18.67
N GLU A 326 25.95 20.52 -18.31
CA GLU A 326 26.73 21.51 -19.05
C GLU A 326 28.24 21.20 -19.07
N ILE A 327 28.79 20.72 -17.94
CA ILE A 327 30.18 20.28 -17.84
C ILE A 327 30.44 19.10 -18.77
N ILE A 328 29.58 18.07 -18.72
CA ILE A 328 29.71 16.88 -19.59
C ILE A 328 29.68 17.30 -21.07
N GLU A 329 28.80 18.22 -21.48
CA GLU A 329 28.79 18.74 -22.86
C GLU A 329 30.06 19.40 -23.28
N LYS A 330 30.59 20.27 -22.42
CA LYS A 330 31.84 21.00 -22.70
C LYS A 330 33.04 20.05 -22.88
N PHE A 331 33.07 18.92 -22.13
CA PHE A 331 34.14 17.93 -22.24
C PHE A 331 33.89 16.92 -23.37
N SER A 332 32.66 16.52 -23.66
CA SER A 332 32.33 15.64 -24.77
C SER A 332 32.53 16.31 -26.14
N GLY A 333 32.29 17.63 -26.24
CA GLY A 333 32.49 18.42 -27.47
C GLY A 333 33.95 18.75 -27.80
N LYS A 334 34.89 18.54 -26.86
CA LYS A 334 36.35 18.76 -27.12
C LYS A 334 37.12 17.53 -27.55
N GLY A 335 36.49 16.36 -27.62
CA GLY A 335 37.09 15.08 -27.98
C GLY A 335 37.09 14.74 -29.48
N SER A 336 36.76 15.66 -30.39
CA SER A 336 36.79 15.43 -31.84
C SER A 336 38.13 15.92 -32.44
N HIS A 337 39.23 15.29 -31.99
CA HIS A 337 40.44 15.19 -32.78
C HIS A 337 40.85 13.71 -32.82
N GLU A 338 40.61 13.11 -33.99
CA GLU A 338 41.19 11.92 -34.55
C GLU A 338 41.22 10.63 -33.72
N GLY A 339 40.25 9.80 -33.99
CA GLY A 339 40.23 8.39 -33.58
C GLY A 339 38.80 7.82 -33.70
N GLU A 340 38.50 7.23 -34.86
CA GLU A 340 37.24 6.49 -35.06
C GLU A 340 37.11 5.35 -34.03
N VAL A 341 36.26 5.57 -33.02
CA VAL A 341 35.64 4.48 -32.27
C VAL A 341 34.12 4.80 -32.25
N SER A 342 33.41 4.05 -33.05
CA SER A 342 31.97 4.08 -33.12
C SER A 342 31.39 3.52 -31.80
N ASP A 343 31.00 4.39 -30.87
CA ASP A 343 30.17 4.00 -29.72
C ASP A 343 28.92 4.88 -29.67
N ASN A 344 27.86 4.36 -30.29
CA ASN A 344 26.57 5.04 -30.50
C ASN A 344 25.67 5.00 -29.28
N THR A 345 26.14 4.51 -28.10
CA THR A 345 25.32 4.32 -26.90
C THR A 345 25.38 5.47 -25.88
N GLY A 346 26.39 6.32 -25.98
CA GLY A 346 26.60 7.42 -25.01
C GLY A 346 25.70 8.66 -25.25
N ASN A 347 25.35 8.97 -26.50
CA ASN A 347 24.62 10.21 -26.84
C ASN A 347 23.13 10.17 -26.51
N ASN A 348 22.48 9.00 -26.60
CA ASN A 348 21.04 8.89 -26.29
C ASN A 348 20.76 9.03 -24.79
N SER A 349 21.58 8.45 -23.92
CA SER A 349 21.38 8.53 -22.46
C SER A 349 21.60 9.95 -21.91
N THR A 350 22.54 10.71 -22.50
CA THR A 350 22.80 12.10 -22.08
C THR A 350 21.65 13.06 -22.49
N ASN A 351 21.06 12.85 -23.67
CA ASN A 351 19.91 13.64 -24.12
C ASN A 351 18.63 13.33 -23.30
N GLU A 352 18.35 12.06 -23.03
CA GLU A 352 17.23 11.65 -22.18
C GLU A 352 17.37 12.20 -20.75
N PHE A 353 18.58 12.20 -20.19
CA PHE A 353 18.86 12.79 -18.88
C PHE A 353 18.57 14.29 -18.87
N LYS A 354 19.00 15.04 -19.90
CA LYS A 354 18.74 16.47 -20.01
C LYS A 354 17.27 16.80 -20.16
N GLU A 355 16.54 16.06 -20.98
CA GLU A 355 15.10 16.27 -21.14
C GLU A 355 14.38 16.09 -19.81
N LYS A 356 14.70 15.05 -19.04
CA LYS A 356 14.12 14.81 -17.71
C LYS A 356 14.49 15.91 -16.70
N VAL A 357 15.73 16.40 -16.72
CA VAL A 357 16.16 17.50 -15.84
C VAL A 357 15.45 18.81 -16.18
N ASN A 358 15.34 19.14 -17.47
CA ASN A 358 14.62 20.34 -17.92
C ASN A 358 13.11 20.26 -17.64
N GLU A 359 12.52 19.08 -17.70
CA GLU A 359 11.12 18.88 -17.32
C GLU A 359 10.89 19.09 -15.83
N LEU A 360 11.82 18.64 -14.99
CA LEU A 360 11.81 18.86 -13.54
C LEU A 360 11.94 20.35 -13.19
N ASP A 361 12.84 21.08 -13.86
CA ASP A 361 13.09 22.50 -13.62
C ASP A 361 11.87 23.35 -13.98
N LYS A 362 11.14 23.01 -15.05
CA LYS A 362 9.90 23.70 -15.44
C LYS A 362 8.74 23.49 -14.45
N LYS A 363 8.77 22.44 -13.66
CA LYS A 363 7.73 22.09 -12.67
C LYS A 363 8.04 22.61 -11.26
N LEU A 364 9.21 23.18 -11.02
CA LEU A 364 9.65 23.79 -9.77
C LEU A 364 9.35 25.30 -9.71
#